data_46ea5ed227e8958874cc24b58e866317
#
_entry.id   46ea5ed227e8958874cc24b58e866317
#
_cell.length_a   1.000
_cell.length_b   1.000
_cell.length_c   1.000
_cell.angle_alpha   90.00
_cell.angle_beta   90.00
_cell.angle_gamma   90.00
#
_symmetry.space_group_name_H-M   'P 1'
#
loop_
_entity.id
_entity.type
_entity.pdbx_description
1 polymer ?
#
loop_
_entity_poly.entity_id
_entity_poly.type
_entity_poly.pdbx_seq_one_letter_code
_entity_poly.pdbx_strand_id
1 'polypeptide(L)'
;DLPNPIMHAIYDLGFQYCTPIQAETLDKTMSGLNVAGKAQTGTGKTAAFLISILKRMLINVENRPVKLGRPAALVLAPTRELVMQIQKDAEALGKYCGLRSIAVFGGMDYDKQVKQVLQAPIDLIAATPGRLLDFCRNHVLDLRGIQTLVIDEADRMLDMGFIPDVRRIVRLLPEKDRRQTLL
;
A
#
# COMPACT_ATOMS: atom_id res chain seq x y z
N ASP A 1 -0.23 -20.58 -4.17
CA ASP A 1 -1.27 -20.28 -5.17
C ASP A 1 -1.89 -18.92 -4.88
N LEU A 2 -2.31 -18.21 -5.94
CA LEU A 2 -3.03 -16.95 -5.84
C LEU A 2 -4.54 -17.19 -5.87
N PRO A 3 -5.33 -16.41 -5.08
CA PRO A 3 -6.80 -16.43 -5.17
C PRO A 3 -7.31 -16.11 -6.59
N ASN A 4 -8.39 -16.77 -7.01
CA ASN A 4 -8.98 -16.59 -8.34
C ASN A 4 -9.25 -15.13 -8.74
N PRO A 5 -9.75 -14.23 -7.85
CA PRO A 5 -9.97 -12.83 -8.21
C PRO A 5 -8.69 -12.12 -8.66
N ILE A 6 -7.55 -12.42 -8.03
CA ILE A 6 -6.24 -11.85 -8.40
C ILE A 6 -5.78 -12.44 -9.73
N MET A 7 -5.94 -13.74 -9.94
CA MET A 7 -5.57 -14.41 -11.19
C MET A 7 -6.35 -13.86 -12.39
N HIS A 8 -7.66 -13.58 -12.22
CA HIS A 8 -8.46 -12.96 -13.27
C HIS A 8 -7.95 -11.54 -13.62
N ALA A 9 -7.61 -10.73 -12.60
CA ALA A 9 -7.08 -9.39 -12.83
C ALA A 9 -5.71 -9.44 -13.54
N ILE A 10 -4.83 -10.37 -13.16
CA ILE A 10 -3.53 -10.61 -13.81
C ILE A 10 -3.72 -10.99 -15.29
N TYR A 11 -4.71 -11.86 -15.58
CA TYR A 11 -5.05 -12.26 -16.95
C TYR A 11 -5.54 -11.07 -17.77
N ASP A 12 -6.47 -10.26 -17.23
CA ASP A 12 -7.00 -9.05 -17.90
C ASP A 12 -5.90 -8.03 -18.21
N LEU A 13 -4.88 -7.93 -17.34
CA LEU A 13 -3.72 -7.05 -17.52
C LEU A 13 -2.69 -7.60 -18.52
N GLY A 14 -2.88 -8.83 -19.02
CA GLY A 14 -1.99 -9.46 -19.98
C GLY A 14 -0.64 -9.90 -19.42
N PHE A 15 -0.52 -10.05 -18.09
CA PHE A 15 0.71 -10.53 -17.46
C PHE A 15 0.85 -12.04 -17.66
N GLN A 16 1.82 -12.45 -18.48
CA GLN A 16 2.04 -13.87 -18.81
C GLN A 16 3.14 -14.52 -17.97
N TYR A 17 4.15 -13.75 -17.56
CA TYR A 17 5.32 -14.22 -16.83
C TYR A 17 5.67 -13.26 -15.70
N CYS A 18 6.26 -13.81 -14.64
CA CYS A 18 6.86 -12.99 -13.58
C CYS A 18 8.14 -12.33 -14.07
N THR A 19 8.34 -11.07 -13.71
CA THR A 19 9.66 -10.45 -13.83
C THR A 19 10.65 -11.07 -12.83
N PRO A 20 11.98 -10.92 -13.01
CA PRO A 20 12.96 -11.46 -12.07
C PRO A 20 12.70 -11.06 -10.61
N ILE A 21 12.40 -9.79 -10.36
CA ILE A 21 12.11 -9.31 -8.99
C ILE A 21 10.82 -9.91 -8.42
N GLN A 22 9.81 -10.13 -9.25
CA GLN A 22 8.58 -10.80 -8.83
C GLN A 22 8.85 -12.26 -8.48
N ALA A 23 9.58 -12.98 -9.32
CA ALA A 23 9.93 -14.38 -9.07
C ALA A 23 10.74 -14.57 -7.78
N GLU A 24 11.62 -13.62 -7.46
CA GLU A 24 12.46 -13.68 -6.26
C GLU A 24 11.69 -13.30 -4.97
N THR A 25 10.74 -12.36 -5.06
CA THR A 25 10.13 -11.74 -3.88
C THR A 25 8.74 -12.27 -3.54
N LEU A 26 7.94 -12.71 -4.53
CA LEU A 26 6.54 -13.09 -4.31
C LEU A 26 6.36 -14.20 -3.27
N ASP A 27 7.13 -15.27 -3.34
CA ASP A 27 6.99 -16.38 -2.37
C ASP A 27 7.27 -15.93 -0.94
N LYS A 28 8.29 -15.10 -0.75
CA LYS A 28 8.66 -14.56 0.56
C LYS A 28 7.60 -13.58 1.09
N THR A 29 7.15 -12.66 0.23
CA THR A 29 6.16 -11.66 0.63
C THR A 29 4.79 -12.29 0.89
N MET A 30 4.38 -13.25 0.08
CA MET A 30 3.13 -13.99 0.25
C MET A 30 3.13 -14.90 1.48
N SER A 31 4.29 -15.31 1.97
CA SER A 31 4.46 -16.04 3.24
C SER A 31 4.48 -15.12 4.46
N GLY A 32 4.30 -13.80 4.29
CA GLY A 32 4.26 -12.82 5.37
C GLY A 32 5.64 -12.36 5.87
N LEU A 33 6.71 -12.75 5.20
CA LEU A 33 8.07 -12.34 5.56
C LEU A 33 8.30 -10.86 5.20
N ASN A 34 9.11 -10.18 6.00
CA ASN A 34 9.63 -8.86 5.64
C ASN A 34 10.65 -9.03 4.50
N VAL A 35 10.53 -8.18 3.49
CA VAL A 35 11.41 -8.23 2.31
C VAL A 35 11.92 -6.83 2.00
N ALA A 36 13.22 -6.72 1.76
CA ALA A 36 13.84 -5.54 1.19
C ALA A 36 14.37 -5.90 -0.21
N GLY A 37 13.84 -5.25 -1.24
CA GLY A 37 14.20 -5.50 -2.63
C GLY A 37 14.67 -4.23 -3.33
N LYS A 38 15.92 -4.19 -3.78
CA LYS A 38 16.43 -3.11 -4.61
C LYS A 38 16.26 -3.48 -6.08
N ALA A 39 15.39 -2.79 -6.79
CA ALA A 39 15.23 -2.94 -8.23
C ALA A 39 14.87 -1.58 -8.86
N GLN A 40 15.22 -1.41 -10.12
CA GLN A 40 14.93 -0.17 -10.86
C GLN A 40 13.41 0.04 -11.01
N THR A 41 13.00 1.27 -11.26
CA THR A 41 11.62 1.62 -11.62
C THR A 41 11.21 0.87 -12.90
N GLY A 42 9.96 0.39 -12.96
CA GLY A 42 9.46 -0.37 -14.13
C GLY A 42 9.80 -1.87 -14.14
N THR A 43 10.43 -2.40 -13.12
CA THR A 43 10.77 -3.84 -13.03
C THR A 43 9.65 -4.73 -12.47
N GLY A 44 8.49 -4.17 -12.14
CA GLY A 44 7.35 -4.90 -11.62
C GLY A 44 7.27 -5.02 -10.10
N LYS A 45 8.08 -4.26 -9.34
CA LYS A 45 8.01 -4.21 -7.86
C LYS A 45 6.61 -3.87 -7.36
N THR A 46 5.97 -2.86 -7.95
CA THR A 46 4.63 -2.41 -7.56
C THR A 46 3.62 -3.55 -7.63
N ALA A 47 3.60 -4.31 -8.72
CA ALA A 47 2.73 -5.46 -8.85
C ALA A 47 3.05 -6.55 -7.81
N ALA A 48 4.33 -6.80 -7.52
CA ALA A 48 4.74 -7.81 -6.53
C ALA A 48 4.20 -7.50 -5.13
N PHE A 49 4.41 -6.28 -4.61
CA PHE A 49 3.91 -5.94 -3.29
C PHE A 49 2.37 -5.79 -3.26
N LEU A 50 1.74 -5.29 -4.32
CA LEU A 50 0.28 -5.20 -4.40
C LEU A 50 -0.38 -6.58 -4.40
N ILE A 51 0.11 -7.52 -5.20
CA ILE A 51 -0.38 -8.91 -5.20
C ILE A 51 -0.28 -9.52 -3.80
N SER A 52 0.83 -9.30 -3.10
CA SER A 52 1.02 -9.81 -1.73
C SER A 52 0.04 -9.21 -0.74
N ILE A 53 -0.21 -7.88 -0.81
CA ILE A 53 -1.21 -7.18 0.01
C ILE A 53 -2.61 -7.72 -0.27
N LEU A 54 -3.01 -7.78 -1.55
CA LEU A 54 -4.34 -8.23 -1.97
C LEU A 54 -4.60 -9.68 -1.55
N LYS A 55 -3.62 -10.58 -1.75
CA LYS A 55 -3.71 -11.97 -1.31
C LYS A 55 -3.95 -12.05 0.20
N ARG A 56 -3.15 -11.32 0.99
CA ARG A 56 -3.28 -11.30 2.44
C ARG A 56 -4.66 -10.84 2.90
N MET A 57 -5.21 -9.81 2.26
CA MET A 57 -6.54 -9.29 2.58
C MET A 57 -7.66 -10.26 2.20
N LEU A 58 -7.52 -11.00 1.11
CA LEU A 58 -8.52 -11.99 0.69
C LEU A 58 -8.51 -13.24 1.57
N ILE A 59 -7.35 -13.63 2.08
CA ILE A 59 -7.24 -14.80 2.97
C ILE A 59 -7.71 -14.46 4.40
N ASN A 60 -7.42 -13.25 4.87
CA ASN A 60 -7.74 -12.80 6.23
C ASN A 60 -8.99 -11.90 6.25
N VAL A 61 -10.08 -12.35 5.67
CA VAL A 61 -11.34 -11.58 5.55
C VAL A 61 -11.84 -11.07 6.91
N GLU A 62 -11.67 -11.85 7.98
CA GLU A 62 -12.06 -11.48 9.34
C GLU A 62 -11.31 -10.25 9.89
N ASN A 63 -10.12 -9.98 9.37
CA ASN A 63 -9.28 -8.85 9.77
C ASN A 63 -9.41 -7.64 8.84
N ARG A 64 -10.39 -7.64 7.93
CA ARG A 64 -10.64 -6.47 7.06
C ARG A 64 -11.11 -5.26 7.88
N PRO A 65 -10.71 -4.07 7.47
CA PRO A 65 -11.12 -2.85 8.17
C PRO A 65 -12.64 -2.66 8.03
N VAL A 66 -13.29 -2.49 9.17
CA VAL A 66 -14.71 -2.12 9.25
C VAL A 66 -14.88 -0.68 9.75
N LYS A 67 -13.81 -0.09 10.26
CA LYS A 67 -13.82 1.28 10.82
C LYS A 67 -13.35 2.28 9.78
N LEU A 68 -14.11 3.37 9.64
CA LEU A 68 -13.72 4.51 8.78
C LEU A 68 -12.38 5.10 9.22
N GLY A 69 -11.56 5.48 8.25
CA GLY A 69 -10.24 6.06 8.51
C GLY A 69 -9.19 5.12 9.11
N ARG A 70 -9.44 3.80 9.17
CA ARG A 70 -8.50 2.82 9.73
C ARG A 70 -8.14 1.73 8.71
N PRO A 71 -7.20 2.00 7.79
CA PRO A 71 -6.80 1.05 6.74
C PRO A 71 -6.01 -0.15 7.28
N ALA A 72 -5.94 -1.22 6.46
CA ALA A 72 -5.15 -2.42 6.74
C ALA A 72 -3.77 -2.41 6.09
N ALA A 73 -3.60 -1.73 4.95
CA ALA A 73 -2.30 -1.59 4.30
C ALA A 73 -1.98 -0.12 4.00
N LEU A 74 -0.68 0.20 4.10
CA LEU A 74 -0.12 1.49 3.79
C LEU A 74 1.05 1.34 2.82
N VAL A 75 1.01 2.08 1.72
CA VAL A 75 2.14 2.27 0.80
C VAL A 75 2.59 3.71 0.86
N LEU A 76 3.82 3.95 1.31
CA LEU A 76 4.46 5.26 1.29
C LEU A 76 5.25 5.42 0.00
N ALA A 77 5.09 6.56 -0.65
CA ALA A 77 5.84 6.93 -1.85
C ALA A 77 6.20 8.41 -1.84
N PRO A 78 7.33 8.82 -2.47
CA PRO A 78 7.85 10.19 -2.36
C PRO A 78 7.05 11.23 -3.14
N THR A 79 6.34 10.84 -4.20
CA THR A 79 5.68 11.78 -5.09
C THR A 79 4.19 11.47 -5.28
N ARG A 80 3.43 12.52 -5.56
CA ARG A 80 2.01 12.45 -5.89
C ARG A 80 1.76 11.53 -7.11
N GLU A 81 2.59 11.63 -8.14
CA GLU A 81 2.49 10.86 -9.37
C GLU A 81 2.63 9.36 -9.09
N LEU A 82 3.61 8.98 -8.25
CA LEU A 82 3.81 7.59 -7.87
C LEU A 82 2.66 7.06 -7.00
N VAL A 83 2.17 7.88 -6.06
CA VAL A 83 1.00 7.53 -5.22
C VAL A 83 -0.24 7.25 -6.07
N MET A 84 -0.51 8.11 -7.07
CA MET A 84 -1.63 7.91 -8.01
C MET A 84 -1.45 6.65 -8.88
N GLN A 85 -0.21 6.38 -9.33
CA GLN A 85 0.08 5.18 -10.10
C GLN A 85 -0.13 3.91 -9.25
N ILE A 86 0.34 3.91 -8.01
CA ILE A 86 0.15 2.79 -7.07
C ILE A 86 -1.35 2.54 -6.83
N GLN A 87 -2.16 3.60 -6.64
CA GLN A 87 -3.61 3.43 -6.49
C GLN A 87 -4.24 2.82 -7.75
N LYS A 88 -3.89 3.33 -8.93
CA LYS A 88 -4.38 2.81 -10.21
C LYS A 88 -4.04 1.33 -10.40
N ASP A 89 -2.81 0.95 -10.08
CA ASP A 89 -2.36 -0.44 -10.15
C ASP A 89 -3.07 -1.32 -9.12
N ALA A 90 -3.30 -0.80 -7.90
CA ALA A 90 -4.07 -1.49 -6.87
C ALA A 90 -5.53 -1.72 -7.28
N GLU A 91 -6.17 -0.74 -7.91
CA GLU A 91 -7.53 -0.87 -8.46
C GLU A 91 -7.59 -1.89 -9.60
N ALA A 92 -6.60 -1.88 -10.50
CA ALA A 92 -6.53 -2.80 -11.62
C ALA A 92 -6.31 -4.25 -11.16
N LEU A 93 -5.33 -4.50 -10.28
CA LEU A 93 -5.04 -5.82 -9.72
C LEU A 93 -6.13 -6.29 -8.75
N GLY A 94 -6.77 -5.37 -8.02
CA GLY A 94 -7.85 -5.63 -7.07
C GLY A 94 -9.26 -5.61 -7.68
N LYS A 95 -9.40 -5.50 -9.00
CA LYS A 95 -10.67 -5.31 -9.72
C LYS A 95 -11.77 -6.29 -9.29
N TYR A 96 -11.41 -7.53 -9.02
CA TYR A 96 -12.35 -8.58 -8.64
C TYR A 96 -12.31 -8.95 -7.14
N CYS A 97 -11.53 -8.18 -6.35
CA CYS A 97 -11.30 -8.49 -4.92
C CYS A 97 -12.31 -7.82 -3.99
N GLY A 98 -13.10 -6.86 -4.48
CA GLY A 98 -14.00 -6.06 -3.64
C GLY A 98 -13.26 -5.25 -2.57
N LEU A 99 -12.00 -4.86 -2.84
CA LEU A 99 -11.14 -4.08 -1.96
C LEU A 99 -11.16 -2.60 -2.38
N ARG A 100 -11.10 -1.71 -1.40
CA ARG A 100 -11.08 -0.27 -1.62
C ARG A 100 -9.70 0.30 -1.37
N SER A 101 -9.11 0.92 -2.41
CA SER A 101 -7.85 1.67 -2.32
C SER A 101 -8.09 3.17 -2.50
N ILE A 102 -7.28 3.99 -1.84
CA ILE A 102 -7.28 5.44 -2.03
C ILE A 102 -5.87 6.01 -2.07
N ALA A 103 -5.73 7.15 -2.74
CA ALA A 103 -4.50 7.96 -2.75
C ALA A 103 -4.65 9.18 -1.84
N VAL A 104 -3.61 9.46 -1.04
CA VAL A 104 -3.55 10.59 -0.10
C VAL A 104 -2.25 11.37 -0.31
N PHE A 105 -2.35 12.61 -0.83
CA PHE A 105 -1.17 13.42 -1.16
C PHE A 105 -1.46 14.93 -1.09
N GLY A 106 -0.42 15.73 -0.95
CA GLY A 106 -0.52 17.19 -0.93
C GLY A 106 -0.83 17.81 -2.30
N GLY A 107 -1.25 19.06 -2.31
CA GLY A 107 -1.61 19.80 -3.53
C GLY A 107 -3.01 19.51 -4.07
N MET A 108 -3.82 18.77 -3.34
CA MET A 108 -5.24 18.54 -3.59
C MET A 108 -6.07 19.12 -2.43
N ASP A 109 -7.31 19.48 -2.71
CA ASP A 109 -8.24 19.98 -1.70
C ASP A 109 -8.32 19.03 -0.49
N TYR A 110 -8.12 19.61 0.70
CA TYR A 110 -8.04 18.84 1.95
C TYR A 110 -9.38 18.20 2.28
N ASP A 111 -10.47 18.99 2.26
CA ASP A 111 -11.80 18.53 2.67
C ASP A 111 -12.35 17.49 1.71
N LYS A 112 -12.03 17.62 0.41
CA LYS A 112 -12.39 16.63 -0.60
C LYS A 112 -11.73 15.29 -0.31
N GLN A 113 -10.44 15.28 0.05
CA GLN A 113 -9.76 14.03 0.43
C GLN A 113 -10.30 13.48 1.76
N VAL A 114 -10.58 14.31 2.75
CA VAL A 114 -11.21 13.88 4.02
C VAL A 114 -12.54 13.16 3.74
N LYS A 115 -13.40 13.74 2.90
CA LYS A 115 -14.67 13.11 2.49
C LYS A 115 -14.43 11.75 1.85
N GLN A 116 -13.45 11.63 0.97
CA GLN A 116 -13.08 10.34 0.34
C GLN A 116 -12.64 9.30 1.37
N VAL A 117 -11.81 9.70 2.35
CA VAL A 117 -11.34 8.81 3.43
C VAL A 117 -12.50 8.29 4.27
N LEU A 118 -13.44 9.17 4.61
CA LEU A 118 -14.54 8.87 5.54
C LEU A 118 -15.81 8.32 4.87
N GLN A 119 -15.82 8.18 3.54
CA GLN A 119 -16.98 7.69 2.80
C GLN A 119 -17.30 6.21 3.07
N ALA A 120 -16.27 5.37 3.18
CA ALA A 120 -16.39 3.94 3.44
C ALA A 120 -15.08 3.40 4.04
N PRO A 121 -15.06 2.20 4.65
CA PRO A 121 -13.82 1.55 5.07
C PRO A 121 -12.82 1.44 3.93
N ILE A 122 -11.52 1.56 4.26
CA ILE A 122 -10.42 1.55 3.31
C ILE A 122 -9.55 0.34 3.60
N ASP A 123 -9.24 -0.46 2.59
CA ASP A 123 -8.34 -1.59 2.71
C ASP A 123 -6.88 -1.14 2.54
N LEU A 124 -6.59 -0.32 1.51
CA LEU A 124 -5.25 0.14 1.19
C LEU A 124 -5.19 1.66 1.01
N ILE A 125 -4.19 2.30 1.62
CA ILE A 125 -3.83 3.69 1.36
C ILE A 125 -2.46 3.75 0.69
N ALA A 126 -2.37 4.45 -0.45
CA ALA A 126 -1.12 4.94 -1.00
C ALA A 126 -0.97 6.42 -0.63
N ALA A 127 0.17 6.83 -0.06
CA ALA A 127 0.30 8.18 0.47
C ALA A 127 1.70 8.79 0.34
N THR A 128 1.75 10.13 0.17
CA THR A 128 2.94 10.91 0.46
C THR A 128 3.04 11.21 1.96
N PRO A 129 4.26 11.23 2.55
CA PRO A 129 4.44 11.33 4.01
C PRO A 129 3.75 12.53 4.66
N GLY A 130 3.89 13.73 4.07
CA GLY A 130 3.38 14.98 4.66
C GLY A 130 1.85 14.97 4.85
N ARG A 131 1.08 14.71 3.80
CA ARG A 131 -0.40 14.69 3.86
C ARG A 131 -0.92 13.55 4.75
N LEU A 132 -0.23 12.41 4.76
CA LEU A 132 -0.58 11.31 5.66
C LEU A 132 -0.46 11.73 7.13
N LEU A 133 0.65 12.41 7.49
CA LEU A 133 0.83 12.93 8.84
C LEU A 133 -0.22 13.97 9.22
N ASP A 134 -0.60 14.87 8.31
CA ASP A 134 -1.66 15.85 8.55
C ASP A 134 -2.99 15.15 8.88
N PHE A 135 -3.33 14.10 8.13
CA PHE A 135 -4.54 13.32 8.38
C PHE A 135 -4.50 12.55 9.71
N CYS A 136 -3.32 12.05 10.10
CA CYS A 136 -3.16 11.41 11.40
C CYS A 136 -3.28 12.43 12.56
N ARG A 137 -2.67 13.62 12.43
CA ARG A 137 -2.74 14.67 13.45
C ARG A 137 -4.17 15.18 13.66
N ASN A 138 -4.95 15.27 12.58
CA ASN A 138 -6.35 15.71 12.61
C ASN A 138 -7.34 14.54 12.86
N HIS A 139 -6.85 13.38 13.28
CA HIS A 139 -7.66 12.19 13.59
C HIS A 139 -8.55 11.70 12.43
N VAL A 140 -8.23 12.07 11.19
CA VAL A 140 -8.90 11.56 9.97
C VAL A 140 -8.48 10.11 9.69
N LEU A 141 -7.19 9.79 9.96
CA LEU A 141 -6.63 8.45 9.80
C LEU A 141 -6.06 7.92 11.11
N ASP A 142 -6.34 6.63 11.37
CA ASP A 142 -5.78 5.84 12.47
C ASP A 142 -4.95 4.69 11.88
N LEU A 143 -3.63 4.78 12.00
CA LEU A 143 -2.70 3.80 11.41
C LEU A 143 -2.50 2.54 12.27
N ARG A 144 -3.12 2.45 13.46
CA ARG A 144 -3.00 1.27 14.35
C ARG A 144 -3.61 -0.01 13.78
N GLY A 145 -4.35 0.10 12.67
CA GLY A 145 -4.91 -1.05 11.93
C GLY A 145 -3.97 -1.62 10.85
N ILE A 146 -2.83 -0.99 10.60
CA ILE A 146 -1.94 -1.39 9.52
C ILE A 146 -1.30 -2.76 9.79
N GLN A 147 -1.54 -3.69 8.89
CA GLN A 147 -0.97 -5.05 8.88
C GLN A 147 0.18 -5.18 7.88
N THR A 148 0.21 -4.33 6.84
CA THR A 148 1.29 -4.31 5.84
C THR A 148 1.71 -2.88 5.56
N LEU A 149 3.00 -2.60 5.74
CA LEU A 149 3.66 -1.36 5.35
C LEU A 149 4.55 -1.62 4.14
N VAL A 150 4.42 -0.80 3.11
CA VAL A 150 5.38 -0.71 2.00
C VAL A 150 5.99 0.67 1.98
N ILE A 151 7.30 0.75 1.81
CA ILE A 151 8.03 2.00 1.57
C ILE A 151 8.67 1.90 0.19
N ASP A 152 8.03 2.48 -0.80
CA ASP A 152 8.51 2.47 -2.18
C ASP A 152 9.41 3.68 -2.47
N GLU A 153 10.48 3.47 -3.22
CA GLU A 153 11.51 4.49 -3.52
C GLU A 153 12.07 5.17 -2.25
N ALA A 154 12.45 4.38 -1.24
CA ALA A 154 12.96 4.88 0.04
C ALA A 154 14.22 5.76 -0.10
N ASP A 155 15.09 5.45 -1.07
CA ASP A 155 16.26 6.25 -1.44
C ASP A 155 15.84 7.66 -1.90
N ARG A 156 14.84 7.75 -2.76
CA ARG A 156 14.29 9.05 -3.21
C ARG A 156 13.63 9.83 -2.08
N MET A 157 12.95 9.15 -1.15
CA MET A 157 12.43 9.81 0.05
C MET A 157 13.53 10.35 0.95
N LEU A 158 14.69 9.68 1.01
CA LEU A 158 15.88 10.19 1.70
C LEU A 158 16.39 11.46 1.04
N ASP A 159 16.59 11.45 -0.28
CA ASP A 159 17.09 12.60 -1.05
C ASP A 159 16.16 13.82 -0.97
N MET A 160 14.85 13.59 -0.89
CA MET A 160 13.83 14.64 -0.74
C MET A 160 13.63 15.11 0.73
N GLY A 161 14.37 14.57 1.69
CA GLY A 161 14.28 14.98 3.09
C GLY A 161 13.06 14.46 3.86
N PHE A 162 12.36 13.43 3.37
CA PHE A 162 11.16 12.87 4.01
C PHE A 162 11.44 11.89 5.15
N ILE A 163 12.69 11.54 5.42
CA ILE A 163 13.03 10.54 6.45
C ILE A 163 12.49 10.90 7.85
N PRO A 164 12.52 12.19 8.31
CA PRO A 164 11.91 12.54 9.60
C PRO A 164 10.41 12.24 9.63
N ASP A 165 9.69 12.49 8.55
CA ASP A 165 8.26 12.23 8.45
C ASP A 165 7.96 10.74 8.36
N VAL A 166 8.73 9.98 7.60
CA VAL A 166 8.63 8.51 7.55
C VAL A 166 8.84 7.91 8.94
N ARG A 167 9.84 8.39 9.71
CA ARG A 167 10.07 7.94 11.09
C ARG A 167 8.89 8.25 12.01
N ARG A 168 8.26 9.43 11.87
CA ARG A 168 7.04 9.79 12.62
C ARG A 168 5.89 8.85 12.27
N ILE A 169 5.67 8.57 10.99
CA ILE A 169 4.64 7.64 10.51
C ILE A 169 4.88 6.25 11.12
N VAL A 170 6.09 5.73 11.02
CA VAL A 170 6.43 4.39 11.53
C VAL A 170 6.14 4.24 13.03
N ARG A 171 6.28 5.32 13.82
CA ARG A 171 5.93 5.34 15.25
C ARG A 171 4.42 5.27 15.53
N LEU A 172 3.58 5.60 14.54
CA LEU A 172 2.11 5.52 14.65
C LEU A 172 1.56 4.15 14.26
N LEU A 173 2.40 3.30 13.68
CA LEU A 173 2.02 1.96 13.24
C LEU A 173 2.10 0.94 14.39
N PRO A 174 1.43 -0.22 14.25
CA PRO A 174 1.66 -1.35 15.14
C PRO A 174 3.15 -1.73 15.19
N GLU A 175 3.56 -2.41 16.25
CA GLU A 175 4.91 -2.96 16.38
C GLU A 175 5.28 -3.84 15.18
N LYS A 176 6.58 -3.88 14.85
CA LYS A 176 7.06 -4.57 13.64
C LYS A 176 6.74 -6.08 13.62
N ASP A 177 6.57 -6.71 14.76
CA ASP A 177 6.18 -8.12 14.87
C ASP A 177 4.69 -8.36 14.57
N ARG A 178 3.89 -7.28 14.56
CA ARG A 178 2.46 -7.30 14.27
C ARG A 178 2.11 -6.83 12.85
N ARG A 179 3.13 -6.49 12.06
CA ARG A 179 2.95 -6.07 10.66
C ARG A 179 4.05 -6.62 9.77
N GLN A 180 3.72 -6.83 8.52
CA GLN A 180 4.71 -7.05 7.47
C GLN A 180 5.28 -5.71 6.98
N THR A 181 6.59 -5.65 6.72
CA THR A 181 7.23 -4.47 6.13
C THR A 181 7.99 -4.85 4.87
N LEU A 182 7.71 -4.12 3.78
CA LEU A 182 8.33 -4.29 2.46
C LEU A 182 9.04 -2.98 2.07
N LEU A 183 10.26 -3.08 1.54
CA LEU A 183 11.11 -1.96 1.15
C LEU A 183 11.58 -2.11 -0.29
#